data_b25ea81c0d82000cf5ccb070304be83a
#
_entry.id   b25ea81c0d82000cf5ccb070304be83a
#
_cell.length_a   1.000
_cell.length_b   1.000
_cell.length_c   1.000
_cell.angle_alpha   90.00
_cell.angle_beta   90.00
_cell.angle_gamma   90.00
#
_symmetry.space_group_name_H-M   'P 1'
#
loop_
_entity.id
_entity.type
_entity.pdbx_description
1 polymer ?
#
loop_
_entity_poly.entity_id
_entity_poly.type
_entity_poly.pdbx_seq_one_letter_code
_entity_poly.pdbx_strand_id
1 'polypeptide(L)'
;IDMKSPGVTVRPIVLLDGGADVNEVWFDNVEVPAHNLIGEENKGWTYAKHLLSHERTNIADVNRSKLELERLKRIAKAEGMYGDLRFRDEIAKLEVDVVALEMLVLRVLSAQKTGKNSLDIAGLLKIRGSEIQQRYAELMMLAAGPFSLPFIEDAMEAGWQGDQAAAGLFGFPGGDVHCAPLASTYFNMRKTTIYGGSNEVQRNIVAQTVLG
;
A
#
# COMPACT_ATOMS: atom_id res chain seq x y z
N ILE A 1 24.06 8.33 -8.32
CA ILE A 1 25.13 8.32 -7.31
C ILE A 1 25.34 6.89 -6.81
N ASP A 2 26.58 6.48 -6.60
CA ASP A 2 26.86 5.20 -5.95
C ASP A 2 26.61 5.35 -4.44
N MET A 3 25.74 4.52 -3.89
CA MET A 3 25.35 4.54 -2.47
C MET A 3 26.49 4.13 -1.52
N LYS A 4 27.60 3.58 -2.08
CA LYS A 4 28.82 3.25 -1.34
C LYS A 4 29.86 4.36 -1.39
N SER A 5 29.56 5.48 -2.03
CA SER A 5 30.50 6.64 -2.11
C SER A 5 30.81 7.17 -0.72
N PRO A 6 32.05 7.61 -0.48
CA PRO A 6 32.40 8.33 0.75
C PRO A 6 31.47 9.54 0.95
N GLY A 7 31.03 9.75 2.18
CA GLY A 7 30.09 10.83 2.54
C GLY A 7 28.60 10.48 2.39
N VAL A 8 28.25 9.29 1.84
CA VAL A 8 26.88 8.79 1.86
C VAL A 8 26.63 8.00 3.14
N THR A 9 25.62 8.43 3.90
CA THR A 9 25.17 7.72 5.11
C THR A 9 23.71 7.35 4.95
N VAL A 10 23.39 6.06 5.15
CA VAL A 10 22.01 5.54 5.10
C VAL A 10 21.62 5.06 6.49
N ARG A 11 20.47 5.51 7.00
CA ARG A 11 19.92 5.11 8.29
C ARG A 11 18.50 4.61 8.10
N PRO A 12 18.18 3.36 8.51
CA PRO A 12 16.82 2.85 8.48
C PRO A 12 15.89 3.67 9.37
N ILE A 13 14.66 3.90 8.90
CA ILE A 13 13.58 4.49 9.69
C ILE A 13 12.62 3.36 10.07
N VAL A 14 12.50 3.10 11.38
CA VAL A 14 11.53 2.13 11.88
C VAL A 14 10.13 2.72 11.75
N LEU A 15 9.25 2.02 11.05
CA LEU A 15 7.87 2.42 10.80
C LEU A 15 6.92 1.88 11.88
N LEU A 16 5.66 2.29 11.80
CA LEU A 16 4.62 1.90 12.76
C LEU A 16 4.38 0.39 12.82
N ASP A 17 4.65 -0.31 11.75
CA ASP A 17 4.55 -1.77 11.62
C ASP A 17 5.76 -2.54 12.15
N GLY A 18 6.78 -1.83 12.65
CA GLY A 18 8.05 -2.39 13.11
C GLY A 18 9.06 -2.63 11.99
N GLY A 19 8.67 -2.53 10.72
CA GLY A 19 9.55 -2.68 9.55
C GLY A 19 10.38 -1.42 9.28
N ALA A 20 11.36 -1.53 8.39
CA ALA A 20 12.26 -0.45 7.98
C ALA A 20 12.34 -0.35 6.45
N ASP A 21 11.20 -0.15 5.80
CA ASP A 21 11.07 -0.07 4.34
C ASP A 21 11.68 1.20 3.73
N VAL A 22 11.91 2.22 4.56
CA VAL A 22 12.41 3.53 4.15
C VAL A 22 13.62 3.94 4.97
N ASN A 23 14.44 4.84 4.41
CA ASN A 23 15.69 5.25 5.02
C ASN A 23 15.87 6.77 4.98
N GLU A 24 16.58 7.31 5.96
CA GLU A 24 17.23 8.61 5.83
C GLU A 24 18.52 8.44 5.03
N VAL A 25 18.75 9.33 4.07
CA VAL A 25 19.99 9.35 3.28
C VAL A 25 20.63 10.73 3.43
N TRP A 26 21.87 10.73 3.90
CA TRP A 26 22.67 11.93 4.08
C TRP A 26 23.81 11.97 3.07
N PHE A 27 24.07 13.15 2.54
CA PHE A 27 25.16 13.40 1.60
C PHE A 27 26.05 14.47 2.19
N ASP A 28 27.29 14.13 2.56
CA ASP A 28 28.27 15.06 3.09
C ASP A 28 29.49 15.09 2.16
N ASN A 29 29.65 16.19 1.44
CA ASN A 29 30.73 16.41 0.46
C ASN A 29 30.90 15.23 -0.53
N VAL A 30 29.82 14.65 -1.00
CA VAL A 30 29.86 13.53 -1.91
C VAL A 30 30.19 14.01 -3.32
N GLU A 31 31.28 13.50 -3.88
CA GLU A 31 31.68 13.78 -5.26
C GLU A 31 30.96 12.85 -6.23
N VAL A 32 30.33 13.42 -7.26
CA VAL A 32 29.62 12.68 -8.30
C VAL A 32 30.15 13.10 -9.67
N PRO A 33 30.52 12.16 -10.54
CA PRO A 33 30.95 12.49 -11.90
C PRO A 33 29.86 13.28 -12.65
N ALA A 34 30.26 14.34 -13.34
CA ALA A 34 29.32 15.23 -14.02
C ALA A 34 28.44 14.51 -15.07
N HIS A 35 28.97 13.45 -15.68
CA HIS A 35 28.22 12.64 -16.66
C HIS A 35 27.09 11.80 -16.05
N ASN A 36 27.01 11.68 -14.71
CA ASN A 36 25.91 11.04 -14.02
C ASN A 36 24.66 11.94 -13.92
N LEU A 37 24.75 13.19 -14.38
CA LEU A 37 23.57 14.06 -14.43
C LEU A 37 22.52 13.49 -15.37
N ILE A 38 21.32 13.23 -14.85
CA ILE A 38 20.17 12.77 -15.63
C ILE A 38 19.36 13.98 -16.08
N GLY A 39 19.31 14.21 -17.39
CA GLY A 39 18.60 15.32 -17.99
C GLY A 39 19.39 16.65 -17.95
N GLU A 40 18.68 17.76 -17.88
CA GLU A 40 19.25 19.10 -17.91
C GLU A 40 19.32 19.69 -16.50
N GLU A 41 20.40 20.46 -16.26
CA GLU A 41 20.56 21.20 -15.01
C GLU A 41 19.37 22.14 -14.76
N ASN A 42 18.90 22.22 -13.51
CA ASN A 42 17.75 23.02 -13.08
C ASN A 42 16.39 22.61 -13.67
N LYS A 43 16.27 21.45 -14.36
CA LYS A 43 15.01 20.92 -14.90
C LYS A 43 14.40 19.78 -14.05
N GLY A 44 14.99 19.45 -12.90
CA GLY A 44 14.57 18.31 -12.07
C GLY A 44 13.08 18.30 -11.71
N TRP A 45 12.49 19.46 -11.42
CA TRP A 45 11.06 19.56 -11.14
C TRP A 45 10.16 19.16 -12.32
N THR A 46 10.59 19.47 -13.54
CA THR A 46 9.87 19.07 -14.76
C THR A 46 9.87 17.55 -14.92
N TYR A 47 11.02 16.91 -14.67
CA TYR A 47 11.14 15.44 -14.71
C TYR A 47 10.33 14.77 -13.60
N ALA A 48 10.39 15.32 -12.36
CA ALA A 48 9.61 14.82 -11.24
C ALA A 48 8.09 14.87 -11.53
N LYS A 49 7.58 15.98 -12.07
CA LYS A 49 6.16 16.11 -12.45
C LYS A 49 5.76 15.09 -13.51
N HIS A 50 6.61 14.84 -14.49
CA HIS A 50 6.36 13.84 -15.53
C HIS A 50 6.26 12.44 -14.93
N LEU A 51 7.22 12.05 -14.07
CA LEU A 51 7.21 10.76 -13.38
C LEU A 51 5.96 10.58 -12.53
N LEU A 52 5.64 11.54 -11.67
CA LEU A 52 4.47 11.52 -10.79
C LEU A 52 3.14 11.38 -11.55
N SER A 53 3.07 11.87 -12.79
CA SER A 53 1.87 11.72 -13.61
C SER A 53 1.61 10.28 -14.06
N HIS A 54 2.67 9.47 -14.19
CA HIS A 54 2.60 8.08 -14.63
C HIS A 54 2.44 7.07 -13.48
N GLU A 55 2.94 7.39 -12.29
CA GLU A 55 2.86 6.50 -11.12
C GLU A 55 1.44 6.27 -10.59
N ARG A 56 0.54 7.22 -10.80
CA ARG A 56 -0.81 7.22 -10.19
C ARG A 56 -1.66 6.00 -10.56
N THR A 57 -1.46 5.41 -11.74
CA THR A 57 -2.18 4.21 -12.18
C THR A 57 -1.71 2.96 -11.46
N ASN A 58 -0.43 2.90 -11.07
CA ASN A 58 0.14 1.76 -10.37
C ASN A 58 -0.31 1.70 -8.89
N ILE A 59 -0.60 2.86 -8.28
CA ILE A 59 -1.02 2.93 -6.86
C ILE A 59 -2.41 2.31 -6.66
N ALA A 60 -3.25 2.25 -7.69
CA ALA A 60 -4.57 1.59 -7.61
C ALA A 60 -4.47 0.10 -7.29
N ASP A 61 -3.41 -0.58 -7.77
CA ASP A 61 -3.07 -1.98 -7.52
C ASP A 61 -4.27 -2.95 -7.44
N VAL A 62 -5.08 -2.92 -8.50
CA VAL A 62 -6.32 -3.72 -8.58
C VAL A 62 -6.04 -5.21 -8.42
N ASN A 63 -4.95 -5.71 -9.04
CA ASN A 63 -4.62 -7.13 -8.99
C ASN A 63 -4.31 -7.57 -7.56
N ARG A 64 -3.53 -6.78 -6.83
CA ARG A 64 -3.26 -7.05 -5.41
C ARG A 64 -4.54 -6.96 -4.59
N SER A 65 -5.39 -5.96 -4.83
CA SER A 65 -6.66 -5.82 -4.12
C SER A 65 -7.57 -7.05 -4.30
N LYS A 66 -7.60 -7.65 -5.50
CA LYS A 66 -8.31 -8.91 -5.74
C LYS A 66 -7.70 -10.09 -4.98
N LEU A 67 -6.38 -10.21 -4.96
CA LEU A 67 -5.69 -11.27 -4.22
C LEU A 67 -5.92 -11.15 -2.70
N GLU A 68 -5.86 -9.92 -2.18
CA GLU A 68 -6.12 -9.67 -0.75
C GLU A 68 -7.60 -9.86 -0.39
N LEU A 69 -8.53 -9.58 -1.29
CA LEU A 69 -9.95 -9.89 -1.09
C LEU A 69 -10.17 -11.42 -0.98
N GLU A 70 -9.54 -12.21 -1.82
CA GLU A 70 -9.61 -13.67 -1.72
C GLU A 70 -8.92 -14.20 -0.46
N ARG A 71 -7.81 -13.56 -0.04
CA ARG A 71 -7.16 -13.86 1.24
C ARG A 71 -8.08 -13.55 2.42
N LEU A 72 -8.75 -12.40 2.43
CA LEU A 72 -9.75 -12.04 3.45
C LEU A 72 -10.87 -13.06 3.53
N LYS A 73 -11.43 -13.51 2.40
CA LYS A 73 -12.47 -14.54 2.36
C LYS A 73 -11.98 -15.86 2.96
N ARG A 74 -10.73 -16.25 2.69
CA ARG A 74 -10.14 -17.47 3.28
C ARG A 74 -9.99 -17.36 4.79
N ILE A 75 -9.45 -16.23 5.29
CA ILE A 75 -9.31 -15.96 6.72
C ILE A 75 -10.70 -15.96 7.38
N ALA A 76 -11.67 -15.23 6.83
CA ALA A 76 -13.01 -15.17 7.39
C ALA A 76 -13.69 -16.54 7.46
N LYS A 77 -13.41 -17.45 6.50
CA LYS A 77 -13.91 -18.83 6.55
C LYS A 77 -13.20 -19.66 7.63
N ALA A 78 -11.88 -19.53 7.74
CA ALA A 78 -11.09 -20.27 8.73
C ALA A 78 -11.50 -19.86 10.16
N GLU A 79 -11.71 -18.58 10.41
CA GLU A 79 -12.09 -18.02 11.70
C GLU A 79 -13.61 -18.06 11.98
N GLY A 80 -14.41 -18.67 11.09
CA GLY A 80 -15.87 -18.80 11.25
C GLY A 80 -16.66 -17.51 11.01
N MET A 81 -16.00 -16.37 10.77
CA MET A 81 -16.63 -15.05 10.57
C MET A 81 -17.44 -14.97 9.28
N TYR A 82 -17.18 -15.85 8.31
CA TYR A 82 -17.96 -15.89 7.07
C TYR A 82 -19.43 -16.32 7.28
N GLY A 83 -19.75 -16.90 8.44
CA GLY A 83 -21.13 -17.21 8.88
C GLY A 83 -21.90 -15.99 9.39
N ASP A 84 -21.22 -14.92 9.85
CA ASP A 84 -21.84 -13.69 10.29
C ASP A 84 -22.31 -12.87 9.08
N LEU A 85 -23.62 -12.57 9.02
CA LEU A 85 -24.22 -11.83 7.91
C LEU A 85 -23.69 -10.39 7.81
N ARG A 86 -23.40 -9.72 8.95
CA ARG A 86 -22.86 -8.37 8.95
C ARG A 86 -21.44 -8.34 8.43
N PHE A 87 -20.63 -9.33 8.81
CA PHE A 87 -19.26 -9.43 8.32
C PHE A 87 -19.24 -9.75 6.82
N ARG A 88 -20.12 -10.61 6.34
CA ARG A 88 -20.30 -10.87 4.90
C ARG A 88 -20.69 -9.63 4.12
N ASP A 89 -21.56 -8.80 4.68
CA ASP A 89 -21.94 -7.51 4.07
C ASP A 89 -20.73 -6.60 3.88
N GLU A 90 -19.81 -6.54 4.85
CA GLU A 90 -18.59 -5.74 4.74
C GLU A 90 -17.64 -6.31 3.66
N ILE A 91 -17.53 -7.63 3.54
CA ILE A 91 -16.79 -8.26 2.43
C ILE A 91 -17.45 -7.93 1.09
N ALA A 92 -18.76 -8.02 0.99
CA ALA A 92 -19.50 -7.73 -0.25
C ALA A 92 -19.34 -6.25 -0.68
N LYS A 93 -19.39 -5.31 0.26
CA LYS A 93 -19.12 -3.88 -0.02
C LYS A 93 -17.71 -3.68 -0.57
N LEU A 94 -16.72 -4.33 0.04
CA LEU A 94 -15.34 -4.26 -0.42
C LEU A 94 -15.18 -4.89 -1.82
N GLU A 95 -15.87 -5.98 -2.11
CA GLU A 95 -15.88 -6.62 -3.43
C GLU A 95 -16.44 -5.68 -4.51
N VAL A 96 -17.55 -5.00 -4.22
CA VAL A 96 -18.12 -3.97 -5.10
C VAL A 96 -17.12 -2.83 -5.32
N ASP A 97 -16.44 -2.36 -4.28
CA ASP A 97 -15.42 -1.31 -4.39
C ASP A 97 -14.23 -1.73 -5.26
N VAL A 98 -13.77 -2.98 -5.16
CA VAL A 98 -12.68 -3.53 -6.00
C VAL A 98 -13.10 -3.59 -7.47
N VAL A 99 -14.33 -4.04 -7.76
CA VAL A 99 -14.87 -4.06 -9.13
C VAL A 99 -14.99 -2.64 -9.69
N ALA A 100 -15.52 -1.71 -8.89
CA ALA A 100 -15.61 -0.30 -9.29
C ALA A 100 -14.24 0.31 -9.58
N LEU A 101 -13.22 0.00 -8.77
CA LEU A 101 -11.84 0.43 -9.00
C LEU A 101 -11.29 -0.14 -10.31
N GLU A 102 -11.53 -1.41 -10.60
CA GLU A 102 -11.12 -2.03 -11.87
C GLU A 102 -11.74 -1.33 -13.08
N MET A 103 -13.05 -1.07 -13.03
CA MET A 103 -13.73 -0.34 -14.11
C MET A 103 -13.16 1.06 -14.28
N LEU A 104 -12.81 1.74 -13.20
CA LEU A 104 -12.18 3.05 -13.25
C LEU A 104 -10.79 3.00 -13.89
N VAL A 105 -9.96 2.00 -13.58
CA VAL A 105 -8.64 1.78 -14.21
C VAL A 105 -8.80 1.54 -15.71
N LEU A 106 -9.71 0.65 -16.12
CA LEU A 106 -9.97 0.37 -17.53
C LEU A 106 -10.42 1.62 -18.30
N ARG A 107 -11.24 2.46 -17.66
CA ARG A 107 -11.68 3.73 -18.21
C ARG A 107 -10.53 4.71 -18.44
N VAL A 108 -9.61 4.82 -17.46
CA VAL A 108 -8.40 5.67 -17.57
C VAL A 108 -7.50 5.19 -18.70
N LEU A 109 -7.23 3.87 -18.76
CA LEU A 109 -6.38 3.28 -19.80
C LEU A 109 -6.98 3.46 -21.20
N SER A 110 -8.30 3.32 -21.33
CA SER A 110 -9.00 3.56 -22.60
C SER A 110 -8.93 5.03 -23.04
N ALA A 111 -9.07 5.97 -22.08
CA ALA A 111 -8.96 7.40 -22.37
C ALA A 111 -7.54 7.78 -22.82
N GLN A 112 -6.50 7.23 -22.22
CA GLN A 112 -5.11 7.44 -22.62
C GLN A 112 -4.87 6.99 -24.07
N LYS A 113 -5.40 5.83 -24.48
CA LYS A 113 -5.28 5.34 -25.86
C LYS A 113 -5.94 6.26 -26.90
N THR A 114 -7.00 6.96 -26.52
CA THR A 114 -7.74 7.86 -27.39
C THR A 114 -7.24 9.30 -27.37
N GLY A 115 -6.12 9.58 -26.69
CA GLY A 115 -5.54 10.92 -26.56
C GLY A 115 -6.38 11.89 -25.72
N LYS A 116 -7.41 11.39 -25.02
CA LYS A 116 -8.21 12.20 -24.09
C LYS A 116 -7.43 12.37 -22.77
N ASN A 117 -7.52 13.57 -22.21
CA ASN A 117 -6.88 13.84 -20.93
C ASN A 117 -7.54 12.99 -19.83
N SER A 118 -6.82 11.98 -19.33
CA SER A 118 -7.29 11.07 -18.27
C SER A 118 -6.72 11.41 -16.89
N LEU A 119 -5.86 12.43 -16.83
CA LEU A 119 -5.18 12.84 -15.61
C LEU A 119 -6.16 13.31 -14.52
N ASP A 120 -7.31 13.83 -14.95
CA ASP A 120 -8.37 14.34 -14.07
C ASP A 120 -8.95 13.28 -13.14
N ILE A 121 -8.93 12.01 -13.60
CA ILE A 121 -9.49 10.88 -12.84
C ILE A 121 -8.40 10.08 -12.11
N ALA A 122 -7.12 10.24 -12.47
CA ALA A 122 -6.03 9.47 -11.88
C ALA A 122 -5.90 9.66 -10.34
N GLY A 123 -6.25 10.86 -9.84
CA GLY A 123 -6.33 11.11 -8.41
C GLY A 123 -7.35 10.23 -7.68
N LEU A 124 -8.50 9.94 -8.33
CA LEU A 124 -9.52 9.04 -7.76
C LEU A 124 -9.02 7.61 -7.65
N LEU A 125 -8.19 7.14 -8.58
CA LEU A 125 -7.60 5.80 -8.50
C LEU A 125 -6.77 5.64 -7.23
N LYS A 126 -5.94 6.64 -6.92
CA LYS A 126 -5.11 6.65 -5.70
C LYS A 126 -5.96 6.67 -4.44
N ILE A 127 -6.97 7.53 -4.38
CA ILE A 127 -7.88 7.64 -3.22
C ILE A 127 -8.57 6.30 -2.98
N ARG A 128 -9.27 5.76 -3.99
CA ARG A 128 -10.03 4.51 -3.84
C ARG A 128 -9.14 3.30 -3.60
N GLY A 129 -7.99 3.21 -4.30
CA GLY A 129 -7.03 2.13 -4.09
C GLY A 129 -6.51 2.10 -2.65
N SER A 130 -6.11 3.25 -2.09
CA SER A 130 -5.63 3.34 -0.72
C SER A 130 -6.71 3.04 0.33
N GLU A 131 -7.95 3.47 0.11
CA GLU A 131 -9.09 3.18 1.00
C GLU A 131 -9.40 1.67 1.01
N ILE A 132 -9.40 1.01 -0.15
CA ILE A 132 -9.58 -0.44 -0.29
C ILE A 132 -8.46 -1.20 0.43
N GLN A 133 -7.20 -0.78 0.25
CA GLN A 133 -6.05 -1.39 0.90
C GLN A 133 -6.15 -1.33 2.43
N GLN A 134 -6.57 -0.21 2.98
CA GLN A 134 -6.78 -0.08 4.41
C GLN A 134 -7.97 -0.94 4.88
N ARG A 135 -9.04 -1.00 4.10
CA ARG A 135 -10.24 -1.74 4.49
C ARG A 135 -10.03 -3.25 4.52
N TYR A 136 -9.36 -3.85 3.52
CA TYR A 136 -9.10 -5.28 3.59
C TYR A 136 -8.18 -5.65 4.77
N ALA A 137 -7.15 -4.83 5.05
CA ALA A 137 -6.27 -5.08 6.19
C ALA A 137 -7.03 -5.01 7.54
N GLU A 138 -7.93 -4.05 7.68
CA GLU A 138 -8.80 -3.92 8.85
C GLU A 138 -9.74 -5.13 8.99
N LEU A 139 -10.41 -5.54 7.91
CA LEU A 139 -11.33 -6.67 7.94
C LEU A 139 -10.62 -8.00 8.25
N MET A 140 -9.37 -8.18 7.78
CA MET A 140 -8.58 -9.36 8.15
C MET A 140 -8.27 -9.39 9.64
N MET A 141 -7.89 -8.27 10.25
CA MET A 141 -7.70 -8.19 11.69
C MET A 141 -8.99 -8.48 12.47
N LEU A 142 -10.12 -7.91 12.02
CA LEU A 142 -11.42 -8.15 12.66
C LEU A 142 -11.83 -9.61 12.53
N ALA A 143 -11.54 -10.28 11.42
CA ALA A 143 -11.83 -11.69 11.23
C ALA A 143 -11.04 -12.59 12.19
N ALA A 144 -9.74 -12.31 12.35
CA ALA A 144 -8.85 -13.05 13.24
C ALA A 144 -9.03 -12.69 14.73
N GLY A 145 -9.67 -11.55 15.01
CA GLY A 145 -9.94 -11.11 16.38
C GLY A 145 -8.66 -10.97 17.22
N PRO A 146 -8.64 -11.43 18.49
CA PRO A 146 -7.49 -11.28 19.38
C PRO A 146 -6.20 -11.93 18.88
N PHE A 147 -6.30 -12.95 18.03
CA PHE A 147 -5.13 -13.65 17.48
C PHE A 147 -4.31 -12.82 16.48
N SER A 148 -4.88 -11.73 15.97
CA SER A 148 -4.18 -10.79 15.09
C SER A 148 -3.38 -9.73 15.84
N LEU A 149 -3.55 -9.56 17.16
CA LEU A 149 -2.97 -8.46 17.93
C LEU A 149 -1.47 -8.64 18.28
N PRO A 150 -0.93 -9.86 18.51
CA PRO A 150 0.47 -10.03 18.81
C PRO A 150 1.35 -9.51 17.67
N PHE A 151 2.41 -8.77 18.04
CA PHE A 151 3.46 -8.39 17.11
C PHE A 151 4.52 -9.48 17.08
N ILE A 152 4.72 -10.11 15.94
CA ILE A 152 5.69 -11.18 15.72
C ILE A 152 6.65 -10.69 14.62
N GLU A 153 7.86 -10.30 15.03
CA GLU A 153 8.85 -9.68 14.15
C GLU A 153 9.21 -10.62 12.98
N ASP A 154 9.48 -11.88 13.27
CA ASP A 154 9.83 -12.89 12.26
C ASP A 154 8.74 -13.10 11.22
N ALA A 155 7.47 -12.82 11.54
CA ALA A 155 6.35 -12.94 10.60
C ALA A 155 6.35 -11.84 9.52
N MET A 156 7.21 -10.84 9.66
CA MET A 156 7.42 -9.79 8.67
C MET A 156 8.41 -10.21 7.58
N GLU A 157 9.19 -11.26 7.80
CA GLU A 157 10.17 -11.73 6.84
C GLU A 157 9.53 -12.49 5.67
N ALA A 158 10.06 -12.26 4.47
CA ALA A 158 9.61 -12.95 3.29
C ALA A 158 9.89 -14.46 3.39
N GLY A 159 8.85 -15.26 3.20
CA GLY A 159 8.97 -16.74 3.26
C GLY A 159 8.80 -17.34 4.65
N TRP A 160 8.44 -16.55 5.66
CA TRP A 160 8.12 -17.08 6.98
C TRP A 160 6.96 -18.10 6.88
N GLN A 161 7.19 -19.31 7.38
CA GLN A 161 6.24 -20.43 7.32
C GLN A 161 5.45 -20.63 8.63
N GLY A 162 5.75 -19.81 9.62
CA GLY A 162 5.22 -19.95 10.98
C GLY A 162 6.04 -20.93 11.81
N ASP A 163 6.36 -20.52 13.02
CA ASP A 163 6.79 -21.42 14.07
C ASP A 163 5.58 -21.66 14.98
N GLN A 164 5.20 -22.92 15.19
CA GLN A 164 4.13 -23.26 16.13
C GLN A 164 4.44 -22.79 17.56
N ALA A 165 5.71 -22.60 17.89
CA ALA A 165 6.14 -22.01 19.15
C ALA A 165 5.70 -20.55 19.31
N ALA A 166 5.66 -19.77 18.22
CA ALA A 166 5.19 -18.37 18.26
C ALA A 166 3.68 -18.26 18.51
N ALA A 167 2.88 -19.22 18.05
CA ALA A 167 1.44 -19.28 18.30
C ALA A 167 1.10 -19.53 19.78
N GLY A 168 2.02 -20.11 20.56
CA GLY A 168 1.88 -20.35 22.01
C GLY A 168 2.46 -19.27 22.92
N LEU A 169 3.16 -18.25 22.36
CA LEU A 169 3.99 -17.32 23.14
C LEU A 169 3.20 -16.44 24.12
N PHE A 170 1.90 -16.26 23.92
CA PHE A 170 1.06 -15.38 24.76
C PHE A 170 -0.02 -16.15 25.54
N GLY A 171 0.11 -17.48 25.68
CA GLY A 171 -0.87 -18.27 26.44
C GLY A 171 -2.24 -18.39 25.75
N PHE A 172 -2.37 -17.94 24.51
CA PHE A 172 -3.55 -18.17 23.70
C PHE A 172 -3.36 -19.47 22.92
N PRO A 173 -4.27 -20.45 23.07
CA PRO A 173 -4.19 -21.65 22.27
C PRO A 173 -4.41 -21.31 20.80
N GLY A 174 -3.31 -21.35 20.02
CA GLY A 174 -3.30 -21.54 18.60
C GLY A 174 -4.18 -20.61 17.75
N GLY A 175 -3.77 -19.37 17.57
CA GLY A 175 -4.16 -18.68 16.34
C GLY A 175 -3.42 -19.31 15.16
N ASP A 176 -4.11 -19.49 14.03
CA ASP A 176 -3.48 -20.00 12.82
C ASP A 176 -2.34 -19.05 12.37
N VAL A 177 -1.32 -19.61 11.74
CA VAL A 177 -0.14 -18.90 11.22
C VAL A 177 -0.51 -17.67 10.39
N HIS A 178 -1.66 -17.69 9.70
CA HIS A 178 -2.12 -16.55 8.90
C HIS A 178 -2.51 -15.31 9.72
N CYS A 179 -2.72 -15.44 11.03
CA CYS A 179 -3.06 -14.31 11.91
C CYS A 179 -1.84 -13.47 12.28
N ALA A 180 -0.65 -14.06 12.34
CA ALA A 180 0.57 -13.44 12.84
C ALA A 180 0.97 -12.11 12.14
N PRO A 181 0.93 -11.97 10.79
CA PRO A 181 1.35 -10.74 10.13
C PRO A 181 0.24 -9.66 10.05
N LEU A 182 -0.95 -9.92 10.58
CA LEU A 182 -2.11 -9.05 10.30
C LEU A 182 -2.01 -7.69 10.97
N ALA A 183 -1.55 -7.61 12.22
CA ALA A 183 -1.35 -6.34 12.90
C ALA A 183 -0.33 -5.47 12.16
N SER A 184 0.83 -6.01 11.83
CA SER A 184 1.86 -5.31 11.07
C SER A 184 1.33 -4.87 9.70
N THR A 185 0.63 -5.74 8.98
CA THR A 185 0.00 -5.38 7.70
C THR A 185 -0.99 -4.22 7.87
N TYR A 186 -1.82 -4.25 8.90
CA TYR A 186 -2.76 -3.17 9.20
C TYR A 186 -2.03 -1.84 9.44
N PHE A 187 -1.00 -1.83 10.28
CA PHE A 187 -0.23 -0.62 10.55
C PHE A 187 0.54 -0.13 9.34
N ASN A 188 1.14 -1.02 8.55
CA ASN A 188 1.82 -0.68 7.31
C ASN A 188 0.87 0.00 6.31
N MET A 189 -0.36 -0.49 6.18
CA MET A 189 -1.34 0.08 5.26
C MET A 189 -1.84 1.48 5.66
N ARG A 190 -1.60 1.96 6.88
CA ARG A 190 -1.99 3.34 7.28
C ARG A 190 -1.28 4.41 6.46
N LYS A 191 -0.06 4.16 6.00
CA LYS A 191 0.72 5.09 5.15
C LYS A 191 0.19 5.25 3.73
N THR A 192 -0.68 4.34 3.25
CA THR A 192 -1.16 4.34 1.86
C THR A 192 -1.98 5.59 1.49
N THR A 193 -2.63 6.23 2.46
CA THR A 193 -3.35 7.49 2.26
C THR A 193 -2.44 8.72 2.27
N ILE A 194 -1.16 8.56 2.60
CA ILE A 194 -0.18 9.65 2.76
C ILE A 194 0.78 9.69 1.57
N TYR A 195 1.49 8.59 1.28
CA TYR A 195 2.47 8.57 0.20
C TYR A 195 1.82 8.59 -1.18
N GLY A 196 2.61 8.95 -2.21
CA GLY A 196 2.09 9.12 -3.57
C GLY A 196 1.14 10.33 -3.70
N GLY A 197 1.28 11.31 -2.80
CA GLY A 197 0.38 12.44 -2.60
C GLY A 197 -0.79 12.09 -1.68
N SER A 198 -0.99 12.85 -0.60
CA SER A 198 -2.05 12.54 0.37
C SER A 198 -3.43 12.56 -0.28
N ASN A 199 -4.37 11.81 0.28
CA ASN A 199 -5.74 11.73 -0.25
C ASN A 199 -6.40 13.12 -0.30
N GLU A 200 -6.07 14.02 0.64
CA GLU A 200 -6.53 15.41 0.67
C GLU A 200 -6.03 16.20 -0.54
N VAL A 201 -4.73 16.10 -0.82
CA VAL A 201 -4.11 16.74 -2.00
C VAL A 201 -4.73 16.17 -3.29
N GLN A 202 -4.95 14.87 -3.36
CA GLN A 202 -5.58 14.26 -4.54
C GLN A 202 -7.02 14.73 -4.72
N ARG A 203 -7.82 14.87 -3.65
CA ARG A 203 -9.17 15.43 -3.71
C ARG A 203 -9.15 16.87 -4.19
N ASN A 204 -8.21 17.70 -3.72
CA ASN A 204 -8.07 19.09 -4.17
C ASN A 204 -7.73 19.16 -5.67
N ILE A 205 -6.80 18.32 -6.15
CA ILE A 205 -6.44 18.26 -7.58
C ILE A 205 -7.65 17.88 -8.43
N VAL A 206 -8.38 16.83 -8.03
CA VAL A 206 -9.58 16.39 -8.75
C VAL A 206 -10.65 17.48 -8.74
N ALA A 207 -10.90 18.13 -7.62
CA ALA A 207 -11.87 19.22 -7.51
C ALA A 207 -11.50 20.38 -8.44
N GLN A 208 -10.26 20.84 -8.44
CA GLN A 208 -9.78 21.91 -9.31
C GLN A 208 -9.89 21.56 -10.81
N THR A 209 -9.64 20.30 -11.15
CA THR A 209 -9.65 19.88 -12.57
C THR A 209 -11.04 19.62 -13.12
N VAL A 210 -11.96 19.13 -12.27
CA VAL A 210 -13.32 18.73 -12.68
C VAL A 210 -14.36 19.84 -12.47
N LEU A 211 -14.18 20.63 -11.39
CA LEU A 211 -15.17 21.65 -11.01
C LEU A 211 -14.74 23.08 -11.40
N GLY A 212 -13.48 23.30 -11.75
CA GLY A 212 -12.91 24.60 -12.15
C GLY A 212 -12.36 25.36 -10.95
#